data_2d6e9c6cb274a3b4531866154ce5947a
#
_entry.id   2d6e9c6cb274a3b4531866154ce5947a
#
_cell.length_a   1.000
_cell.length_b   1.000
_cell.length_c   1.000
_cell.angle_alpha   90.00
_cell.angle_beta   90.00
_cell.angle_gamma   90.00
#
_symmetry.space_group_name_H-M   'P 1'
#
loop_
_entity.id
_entity.type
_entity.pdbx_description
1 polymer ?
#
loop_
_entity_poly.entity_id
_entity_poly.type
_entity_poly.pdbx_seq_one_letter_code
_entity_poly.pdbx_strand_id
1 'polypeptide(L)'
;MHWVGPLSYWIGNENTPIDQDNFAHKKEYRLDGEDLSAAQVASFGDRFYKFGWIPMNYDGQEWGGHLNLPHEVYQLPNGELGCRLDPEYAKSIKKNEKSHEIFYNEYVQPFGRSIFVDVKKDFGIRTCLDLEKSEKAGLILDRAKGIAVVLDRATKQMRVVREDGNISFCFSSLELHDDVWSSTATIHAIYDDDIVEVFLNDRYTLCARTDSFNSGNTAGVFCDREIRWIRSYELTVPDSSYKISN
;
A
#
# COMPACT_ATOMS: atom_id res chain seq x y z
N MET A 1 -0.26 -26.28 8.02
CA MET A 1 -0.31 -24.91 7.44
C MET A 1 -1.26 -24.12 8.31
N HIS A 2 -0.73 -23.18 9.10
CA HIS A 2 -1.58 -22.35 9.95
C HIS A 2 -2.00 -21.12 9.12
N TRP A 3 -3.28 -21.04 8.85
CA TRP A 3 -3.88 -19.85 8.27
C TRP A 3 -4.02 -18.80 9.37
N VAL A 4 -3.22 -17.77 9.28
CA VAL A 4 -3.45 -16.54 10.03
C VAL A 4 -3.90 -15.54 8.99
N GLY A 5 -5.20 -15.25 8.94
CA GLY A 5 -5.79 -14.38 7.94
C GLY A 5 -5.39 -12.91 8.09
N PRO A 6 -5.75 -12.08 7.11
CA PRO A 6 -5.56 -10.63 7.18
C PRO A 6 -6.33 -10.03 8.36
N LEU A 7 -5.86 -8.89 8.86
CA LEU A 7 -6.51 -8.20 9.97
C LEU A 7 -7.87 -7.64 9.54
N SER A 8 -8.93 -8.19 10.12
CA SER A 8 -10.30 -7.75 9.89
C SER A 8 -10.88 -7.08 11.13
N TYR A 9 -11.88 -6.23 10.92
CA TYR A 9 -12.63 -5.62 12.02
C TYR A 9 -14.12 -5.51 11.68
N TRP A 10 -14.92 -5.33 12.71
CA TRP A 10 -16.36 -5.09 12.63
C TRP A 10 -16.72 -3.85 13.44
N ILE A 11 -17.70 -3.11 12.99
CA ILE A 11 -18.21 -1.95 13.73
C ILE A 11 -19.33 -2.43 14.65
N GLY A 12 -19.11 -2.33 15.95
CA GLY A 12 -20.08 -2.65 16.99
C GLY A 12 -21.14 -1.54 17.16
N ASN A 13 -22.12 -1.81 18.02
CA ASN A 13 -23.05 -0.81 18.48
C ASN A 13 -22.61 -0.35 19.88
N GLU A 14 -22.43 0.95 20.07
CA GLU A 14 -21.98 1.52 21.36
C GLU A 14 -22.86 1.18 22.56
N ASN A 15 -24.16 0.93 22.29
CA ASN A 15 -25.14 0.60 23.32
C ASN A 15 -25.34 -0.91 23.54
N THR A 16 -24.58 -1.74 22.84
CA THR A 16 -24.68 -3.20 22.97
C THR A 16 -23.36 -3.73 23.51
N PRO A 17 -23.39 -4.49 24.63
CA PRO A 17 -22.19 -5.18 25.11
C PRO A 17 -21.55 -6.05 24.03
N ILE A 18 -20.24 -6.11 24.00
CA ILE A 18 -19.48 -6.76 22.90
C ILE A 18 -19.77 -8.26 22.79
N ASP A 19 -20.06 -8.90 23.92
CA ASP A 19 -20.46 -10.31 24.01
C ASP A 19 -21.89 -10.58 23.55
N GLN A 20 -22.71 -9.56 23.44
CA GLN A 20 -24.10 -9.61 22.97
C GLN A 20 -24.25 -9.12 21.52
N ASP A 21 -23.22 -8.54 20.94
CA ASP A 21 -23.25 -8.05 19.58
C ASP A 21 -23.03 -9.22 18.60
N ASN A 22 -23.99 -9.40 17.69
CA ASN A 22 -23.92 -10.48 16.71
C ASN A 22 -23.09 -10.08 15.50
N PHE A 23 -21.76 -10.17 15.62
CA PHE A 23 -20.81 -9.83 14.56
C PHE A 23 -20.96 -10.69 13.31
N ALA A 24 -21.51 -11.93 13.40
CA ALA A 24 -21.66 -12.81 12.26
C ALA A 24 -22.53 -12.27 11.13
N HIS A 25 -23.39 -11.29 11.43
CA HIS A 25 -24.26 -10.62 10.45
C HIS A 25 -23.83 -9.20 10.09
N LYS A 26 -22.67 -8.76 10.63
CA LYS A 26 -22.13 -7.43 10.32
C LYS A 26 -21.17 -7.50 9.14
N LYS A 27 -21.05 -6.37 8.44
CA LYS A 27 -20.05 -6.23 7.39
C LYS A 27 -18.66 -6.37 7.99
N GLU A 28 -17.85 -7.26 7.43
CA GLU A 28 -16.43 -7.37 7.69
C GLU A 28 -15.69 -6.29 6.90
N TYR A 29 -14.75 -5.64 7.55
CA TYR A 29 -13.82 -4.69 6.94
C TYR A 29 -12.41 -5.20 7.11
N ARG A 30 -11.53 -4.88 6.17
CA ARG A 30 -10.11 -5.27 6.21
C ARG A 30 -9.22 -4.04 6.30
N LEU A 31 -8.17 -4.12 7.11
CA LEU A 31 -7.15 -3.08 7.24
C LEU A 31 -5.94 -3.32 6.33
N ASP A 32 -5.80 -4.51 5.73
CA ASP A 32 -4.73 -4.85 4.79
C ASP A 32 -5.12 -6.02 3.90
N GLY A 33 -4.28 -6.33 2.92
CA GLY A 33 -4.42 -7.45 2.02
C GLY A 33 -4.04 -8.79 2.63
N GLU A 34 -4.03 -9.82 1.78
CA GLU A 34 -3.86 -11.22 2.19
C GLU A 34 -2.42 -11.59 2.56
N ASP A 35 -1.44 -10.79 2.12
CA ASP A 35 -0.02 -11.07 2.35
C ASP A 35 0.48 -10.57 3.73
N LEU A 36 -0.33 -9.81 4.46
CA LEU A 36 -0.06 -9.43 5.83
C LEU A 36 -0.71 -10.41 6.80
N SER A 37 0.10 -11.19 7.50
CA SER A 37 -0.34 -12.25 8.41
C SER A 37 -0.13 -11.88 9.87
N ALA A 38 -0.89 -12.51 10.77
CA ALA A 38 -0.77 -12.39 12.22
C ALA A 38 -0.77 -10.94 12.73
N ALA A 39 -1.44 -10.04 12.01
CA ALA A 39 -1.43 -8.63 12.35
C ALA A 39 -2.11 -8.36 13.71
N GLN A 40 -1.51 -7.47 14.48
CA GLN A 40 -1.99 -7.03 15.78
C GLN A 40 -2.06 -5.51 15.80
N VAL A 41 -2.97 -4.97 16.59
CA VAL A 41 -3.05 -3.54 16.88
C VAL A 41 -2.68 -3.33 18.34
N ALA A 42 -1.72 -2.45 18.57
CA ALA A 42 -1.27 -2.07 19.92
C ALA A 42 -1.36 -0.55 20.10
N SER A 43 -1.65 -0.11 21.33
CA SER A 43 -1.63 1.31 21.68
C SER A 43 -0.22 1.74 22.06
N PHE A 44 0.14 2.96 21.67
CA PHE A 44 1.31 3.66 22.15
C PHE A 44 0.94 5.13 22.43
N GLY A 45 0.89 5.50 23.69
CA GLY A 45 0.27 6.76 24.09
C GLY A 45 -1.22 6.79 23.74
N ASP A 46 -1.63 7.81 23.03
CA ASP A 46 -3.01 8.01 22.53
C ASP A 46 -3.24 7.50 21.10
N ARG A 47 -2.20 6.91 20.51
CA ARG A 47 -2.24 6.37 19.14
C ARG A 47 -2.25 4.85 19.11
N PHE A 48 -2.79 4.29 18.02
CA PHE A 48 -2.84 2.86 17.78
C PHE A 48 -2.02 2.52 16.56
N TYR A 49 -1.25 1.43 16.63
CA TYR A 49 -0.38 0.96 15.56
C TYR A 49 -0.67 -0.48 15.20
N LYS A 50 -0.75 -0.73 13.91
CA LYS A 50 -0.83 -2.07 13.33
C LYS A 50 0.58 -2.55 12.99
N PHE A 51 0.89 -3.76 13.46
CA PHE A 51 2.05 -4.53 13.04
C PHE A 51 1.60 -5.92 12.61
N GLY A 52 2.16 -6.41 11.54
CA GLY A 52 1.90 -7.74 11.02
C GLY A 52 3.15 -8.33 10.39
N TRP A 53 3.10 -9.60 10.13
CA TRP A 53 4.16 -10.36 9.53
C TRP A 53 3.91 -10.53 8.02
N ILE A 54 4.89 -10.11 7.21
CA ILE A 54 4.93 -10.35 5.77
C ILE A 54 5.78 -11.61 5.57
N PRO A 55 5.16 -12.76 5.24
CA PRO A 55 5.86 -14.04 5.21
C PRO A 55 6.87 -14.12 4.07
N MET A 56 7.83 -15.02 4.18
CA MET A 56 8.69 -15.43 3.08
C MET A 56 7.99 -16.49 2.24
N ASN A 57 8.03 -16.33 0.92
CA ASN A 57 7.42 -17.24 -0.04
C ASN A 57 8.46 -18.09 -0.79
N TYR A 58 9.61 -18.35 -0.19
CA TYR A 58 10.66 -19.13 -0.85
C TYR A 58 10.54 -20.61 -0.52
N ASP A 59 10.43 -21.43 -1.55
CA ASP A 59 10.57 -22.88 -1.43
C ASP A 59 11.92 -23.24 -0.80
N GLY A 60 11.89 -24.03 0.28
CA GLY A 60 13.07 -24.51 0.96
C GLY A 60 13.63 -23.64 2.08
N GLN A 61 12.98 -22.54 2.44
CA GLN A 61 13.30 -21.78 3.65
C GLN A 61 12.40 -22.24 4.81
N GLU A 62 13.02 -22.60 5.93
CA GLU A 62 12.29 -23.17 7.06
C GLU A 62 11.45 -22.13 7.80
N TRP A 63 11.88 -20.87 7.84
CA TRP A 63 11.07 -19.76 8.32
C TRP A 63 11.77 -18.40 8.13
N GLY A 64 11.02 -17.32 8.15
CA GLY A 64 11.49 -15.95 8.00
C GLY A 64 10.35 -15.02 7.64
N GLY A 65 10.65 -13.77 7.47
CA GLY A 65 9.70 -12.73 7.09
C GLY A 65 10.11 -11.39 7.68
N HIS A 66 9.26 -10.39 7.45
CA HIS A 66 9.49 -9.03 7.91
C HIS A 66 8.24 -8.51 8.62
N LEU A 67 8.43 -7.64 9.59
CA LEU A 67 7.33 -6.81 10.08
C LEU A 67 7.10 -5.67 9.09
N ASN A 68 5.83 -5.32 8.89
CA ASN A 68 5.50 -4.09 8.15
C ASN A 68 6.00 -2.86 8.92
N LEU A 69 6.11 -1.74 8.22
CA LEU A 69 6.40 -0.43 8.79
C LEU A 69 5.34 -0.03 9.85
N PRO A 70 5.60 0.95 10.72
CA PRO A 70 4.61 1.41 11.69
C PRO A 70 3.39 2.02 10.99
N HIS A 71 2.27 1.32 10.98
CA HIS A 71 1.00 1.80 10.44
C HIS A 71 0.11 2.32 11.55
N GLU A 72 -0.13 3.62 11.57
CA GLU A 72 -1.09 4.23 12.49
C GLU A 72 -2.52 3.89 12.08
N VAL A 73 -3.29 3.33 13.01
CA VAL A 73 -4.72 3.02 12.86
C VAL A 73 -5.53 4.09 13.60
N TYR A 74 -6.53 4.66 12.94
CA TYR A 74 -7.35 5.73 13.52
C TYR A 74 -8.79 5.66 13.02
N GLN A 75 -9.70 6.28 13.75
CA GLN A 75 -11.10 6.29 13.37
C GLN A 75 -11.39 7.41 12.37
N LEU A 76 -12.08 7.07 11.30
CA LEU A 76 -12.61 8.01 10.31
C LEU A 76 -13.91 8.65 10.79
N PRO A 77 -14.33 9.81 10.23
CA PRO A 77 -15.57 10.49 10.63
C PRO A 77 -16.84 9.64 10.47
N ASN A 78 -16.83 8.65 9.57
CA ASN A 78 -17.95 7.72 9.35
C ASN A 78 -17.94 6.51 10.31
N GLY A 79 -17.01 6.47 11.28
CA GLY A 79 -16.85 5.39 12.25
C GLY A 79 -16.00 4.22 11.78
N GLU A 80 -15.64 4.12 10.51
CA GLU A 80 -14.72 3.12 10.00
C GLU A 80 -13.27 3.40 10.47
N LEU A 81 -12.38 2.44 10.30
CA LEU A 81 -10.95 2.63 10.58
C LEU A 81 -10.21 3.02 9.31
N GLY A 82 -9.33 3.99 9.45
CA GLY A 82 -8.29 4.33 8.50
C GLY A 82 -6.93 3.79 8.95
N CYS A 83 -6.03 3.60 8.00
CA CYS A 83 -4.69 3.15 8.28
C CYS A 83 -3.71 3.91 7.38
N ARG A 84 -2.63 4.43 7.98
CA ARG A 84 -1.60 5.22 7.28
C ARG A 84 -0.21 4.92 7.81
N LEU A 85 0.81 5.22 7.02
CA LEU A 85 2.17 5.24 7.54
C LEU A 85 2.29 6.29 8.66
N ASP A 86 2.90 5.93 9.78
CA ASP A 86 3.15 6.90 10.85
C ASP A 86 3.85 8.16 10.29
N PRO A 87 3.29 9.37 10.50
CA PRO A 87 3.82 10.57 9.88
C PRO A 87 5.26 10.93 10.30
N GLU A 88 5.64 10.63 11.53
CA GLU A 88 6.99 10.91 12.03
C GLU A 88 7.98 9.88 11.48
N TYR A 89 7.59 8.60 11.45
CA TYR A 89 8.38 7.58 10.78
C TYR A 89 8.56 7.89 9.29
N ALA A 90 7.49 8.29 8.61
CA ALA A 90 7.52 8.69 7.20
C ALA A 90 8.53 9.81 6.91
N LYS A 91 8.73 10.74 7.85
CA LYS A 91 9.75 11.79 7.73
C LYS A 91 11.15 11.23 7.93
N SER A 92 11.34 10.31 8.88
CA SER A 92 12.65 9.77 9.26
C SER A 92 13.27 8.89 8.17
N ILE A 93 12.47 8.21 7.35
CA ILE A 93 12.96 7.32 6.29
C ILE A 93 13.21 8.02 4.95
N LYS A 94 12.81 9.30 4.80
CA LYS A 94 12.92 10.01 3.53
C LYS A 94 14.26 10.71 3.38
N LYS A 95 14.91 10.47 2.25
CA LYS A 95 16.12 11.17 1.83
C LYS A 95 15.98 11.62 0.37
N ASN A 96 16.47 12.80 0.06
CA ASN A 96 16.54 13.30 -1.31
C ASN A 96 15.18 13.31 -2.04
N GLU A 97 14.11 13.76 -1.36
CA GLU A 97 12.79 13.86 -2.01
C GLU A 97 12.83 14.81 -3.21
N LYS A 98 12.29 14.35 -4.34
CA LYS A 98 12.22 15.08 -5.62
C LYS A 98 10.79 15.17 -6.11
N SER A 99 10.42 16.34 -6.64
CA SER A 99 9.22 16.50 -7.45
C SER A 99 9.56 16.32 -8.92
N HIS A 100 8.67 15.69 -9.67
CA HIS A 100 8.88 15.40 -11.09
C HIS A 100 7.86 16.13 -11.95
N GLU A 101 8.31 16.55 -13.14
CA GLU A 101 7.43 17.15 -14.15
C GLU A 101 6.44 16.10 -14.69
N ILE A 102 5.23 16.56 -15.00
CA ILE A 102 4.19 15.73 -15.59
C ILE A 102 4.34 15.75 -17.10
N PHE A 103 5.10 14.79 -17.61
CA PHE A 103 5.30 14.61 -19.03
C PHE A 103 5.18 13.13 -19.41
N TYR A 104 4.08 12.77 -20.10
CA TYR A 104 3.88 11.40 -20.56
C TYR A 104 4.91 11.02 -21.60
N ASN A 105 5.84 10.16 -21.22
CA ASN A 105 6.99 9.80 -22.04
C ASN A 105 6.88 8.42 -22.68
N GLU A 106 5.97 7.56 -22.20
CA GLU A 106 5.84 6.21 -22.72
C GLU A 106 4.41 5.66 -22.72
N TYR A 107 4.20 4.62 -23.53
CA TYR A 107 3.01 3.78 -23.49
C TYR A 107 3.44 2.35 -23.20
N VAL A 108 2.97 1.79 -22.10
CA VAL A 108 3.38 0.47 -21.58
C VAL A 108 2.17 -0.44 -21.45
N GLN A 109 2.22 -1.60 -22.09
CA GLN A 109 1.21 -2.63 -21.90
C GLN A 109 1.45 -3.37 -20.56
N PRO A 110 0.40 -3.68 -19.80
CA PRO A 110 -1.03 -3.33 -20.00
C PRO A 110 -1.46 -2.00 -19.38
N PHE A 111 -0.52 -1.17 -18.90
CA PHE A 111 -0.78 0.00 -18.06
C PHE A 111 -1.17 1.26 -18.85
N GLY A 112 -0.88 1.33 -20.15
CA GLY A 112 -1.20 2.46 -21.00
C GLY A 112 -0.19 3.60 -20.89
N ARG A 113 -0.67 4.86 -20.95
CA ARG A 113 0.19 6.06 -20.89
C ARG A 113 0.82 6.19 -19.50
N SER A 114 2.13 6.25 -19.48
CA SER A 114 2.92 6.24 -18.25
C SER A 114 3.97 7.34 -18.22
N ILE A 115 4.35 7.76 -17.02
CA ILE A 115 5.45 8.68 -16.75
C ILE A 115 6.48 7.92 -15.93
N PHE A 116 7.71 7.80 -16.42
CA PHE A 116 8.81 7.17 -15.71
C PHE A 116 9.73 8.20 -15.09
N VAL A 117 10.19 7.91 -13.88
CA VAL A 117 11.10 8.71 -13.08
C VAL A 117 12.25 7.85 -12.57
N ASP A 118 13.43 8.45 -12.44
CA ASP A 118 14.59 7.76 -11.89
C ASP A 118 14.44 7.58 -10.37
N VAL A 119 14.70 6.38 -9.90
CA VAL A 119 14.68 6.02 -8.48
C VAL A 119 15.94 5.23 -8.11
N LYS A 120 16.23 5.11 -6.82
CA LYS A 120 17.25 4.20 -6.28
C LYS A 120 16.67 2.80 -6.10
N LYS A 121 17.51 1.85 -5.66
CA LYS A 121 17.06 0.48 -5.35
C LYS A 121 15.91 0.49 -4.35
N ASP A 122 16.10 1.15 -3.22
CA ASP A 122 15.10 1.23 -2.15
C ASP A 122 14.53 2.64 -2.15
N PHE A 123 13.23 2.76 -2.43
CA PHE A 123 12.62 4.05 -2.69
C PHE A 123 11.16 4.14 -2.21
N GLY A 124 10.71 5.39 -2.05
CA GLY A 124 9.30 5.70 -1.96
C GLY A 124 8.84 6.53 -3.15
N ILE A 125 7.64 6.28 -3.63
CA ILE A 125 7.00 7.07 -4.68
C ILE A 125 5.58 7.45 -4.26
N ARG A 126 5.25 8.72 -4.44
CA ARG A 126 3.92 9.28 -4.13
C ARG A 126 3.39 10.01 -5.35
N THR A 127 2.08 9.90 -5.56
CA THR A 127 1.40 10.62 -6.63
C THR A 127 -0.05 10.93 -6.25
N CYS A 128 -0.62 11.93 -6.91
CA CYS A 128 -2.04 12.21 -6.85
C CYS A 128 -2.64 11.98 -8.24
N LEU A 129 -3.63 11.12 -8.30
CA LEU A 129 -4.29 10.63 -9.51
C LEU A 129 -5.75 11.09 -9.53
N ASP A 130 -6.25 11.47 -10.69
CA ASP A 130 -7.67 11.68 -10.90
C ASP A 130 -8.33 10.32 -11.17
N LEU A 131 -9.11 9.84 -10.20
CA LEU A 131 -9.84 8.57 -10.32
C LEU A 131 -11.29 8.78 -10.79
N GLU A 132 -11.76 10.01 -10.96
CA GLU A 132 -13.08 10.25 -11.51
C GLU A 132 -13.14 9.72 -12.94
N LYS A 133 -14.01 8.72 -13.18
CA LYS A 133 -14.13 8.02 -14.46
C LYS A 133 -12.84 7.33 -14.95
N SER A 134 -11.84 7.15 -14.08
CA SER A 134 -10.69 6.32 -14.40
C SER A 134 -11.06 4.85 -14.30
N GLU A 135 -10.65 4.05 -15.28
CA GLU A 135 -10.81 2.59 -15.24
C GLU A 135 -9.63 1.93 -14.54
N LYS A 136 -8.42 2.42 -14.82
CA LYS A 136 -7.18 1.94 -14.20
C LYS A 136 -6.20 3.07 -13.95
N ALA A 137 -5.56 3.02 -12.79
CA ALA A 137 -4.48 3.93 -12.41
C ALA A 137 -3.52 3.24 -11.44
N GLY A 138 -2.32 3.77 -11.25
CA GLY A 138 -1.40 3.22 -10.26
C GLY A 138 0.07 3.54 -10.48
N LEU A 139 0.91 2.65 -9.95
CA LEU A 139 2.36 2.78 -9.96
C LEU A 139 3.00 1.55 -10.61
N ILE A 140 3.99 1.76 -11.45
CA ILE A 140 4.91 0.71 -11.93
C ILE A 140 6.14 0.78 -11.04
N LEU A 141 6.35 -0.22 -10.19
CA LEU A 141 7.44 -0.23 -9.21
C LEU A 141 8.73 -0.80 -9.80
N ASP A 142 8.61 -1.85 -10.61
CA ASP A 142 9.72 -2.44 -11.36
C ASP A 142 9.27 -2.72 -12.79
N ARG A 143 9.76 -1.91 -13.73
CA ARG A 143 9.40 -2.02 -15.13
C ARG A 143 9.85 -3.34 -15.77
N ALA A 144 11.04 -3.80 -15.43
CA ALA A 144 11.63 -4.99 -16.06
C ALA A 144 10.94 -6.27 -15.61
N LYS A 145 10.46 -6.30 -14.39
CA LYS A 145 9.70 -7.43 -13.81
C LYS A 145 8.19 -7.27 -13.93
N GLY A 146 7.72 -6.12 -14.41
CA GLY A 146 6.29 -5.82 -14.49
C GLY A 146 5.60 -5.69 -13.13
N ILE A 147 6.35 -5.37 -12.05
CA ILE A 147 5.76 -5.22 -10.71
C ILE A 147 5.06 -3.86 -10.65
N ALA A 148 3.78 -3.89 -10.28
CA ALA A 148 2.95 -2.70 -10.24
C ALA A 148 1.93 -2.72 -9.10
N VAL A 149 1.54 -1.53 -8.67
CA VAL A 149 0.33 -1.30 -7.85
C VAL A 149 -0.76 -0.84 -8.79
N VAL A 150 -1.86 -1.57 -8.84
CA VAL A 150 -2.99 -1.29 -9.74
C VAL A 150 -4.24 -0.97 -8.94
N LEU A 151 -4.80 0.20 -9.17
CA LEU A 151 -6.16 0.56 -8.79
C LEU A 151 -7.06 0.20 -9.97
N ASP A 152 -7.96 -0.73 -9.79
CA ASP A 152 -8.84 -1.28 -10.85
C ASP A 152 -10.31 -1.06 -10.46
N ARG A 153 -10.98 -0.17 -11.19
CA ARG A 153 -12.39 0.17 -10.95
C ARG A 153 -13.34 -1.00 -11.18
N ALA A 154 -13.07 -1.81 -12.19
CA ALA A 154 -13.96 -2.91 -12.57
C ALA A 154 -14.03 -3.98 -11.46
N THR A 155 -12.91 -4.24 -10.79
CA THR A 155 -12.85 -5.15 -9.65
C THR A 155 -13.02 -4.45 -8.31
N LYS A 156 -12.99 -3.11 -8.27
CA LYS A 156 -12.97 -2.28 -7.07
C LYS A 156 -11.82 -2.65 -6.11
N GLN A 157 -10.65 -2.92 -6.65
CA GLN A 157 -9.52 -3.38 -5.88
C GLN A 157 -8.27 -2.51 -6.07
N MET A 158 -7.48 -2.43 -5.01
CA MET A 158 -6.06 -2.12 -5.05
C MET A 158 -5.29 -3.44 -5.02
N ARG A 159 -4.37 -3.63 -5.94
CA ARG A 159 -3.59 -4.88 -6.07
C ARG A 159 -2.11 -4.58 -6.25
N VAL A 160 -1.25 -5.41 -5.66
CA VAL A 160 0.15 -5.52 -6.06
C VAL A 160 0.26 -6.72 -6.99
N VAL A 161 0.73 -6.50 -8.21
CA VAL A 161 0.73 -7.50 -9.28
C VAL A 161 2.09 -7.58 -9.98
N ARG A 162 2.33 -8.72 -10.64
CA ARG A 162 3.36 -8.85 -11.68
C ARG A 162 2.65 -9.11 -13.02
N GLU A 163 2.91 -8.22 -13.98
CA GLU A 163 2.37 -8.29 -15.33
C GLU A 163 3.55 -8.44 -16.30
N ASP A 164 3.78 -9.63 -16.81
CA ASP A 164 4.90 -9.94 -17.71
C ASP A 164 4.46 -10.29 -19.16
N GLY A 165 3.41 -9.63 -19.61
CA GLY A 165 2.89 -9.73 -20.98
C GLY A 165 1.90 -10.88 -21.20
N ASN A 166 2.12 -12.05 -20.63
CA ASN A 166 1.23 -13.22 -20.77
C ASN A 166 0.72 -13.76 -19.44
N ILE A 167 1.36 -13.40 -18.34
CA ILE A 167 1.05 -13.88 -17.00
C ILE A 167 0.74 -12.68 -16.12
N SER A 168 -0.44 -12.69 -15.52
CA SER A 168 -0.81 -11.77 -14.44
C SER A 168 -0.79 -12.55 -13.13
N PHE A 169 0.08 -12.18 -12.23
CA PHE A 169 0.15 -12.76 -10.89
C PHE A 169 -0.14 -11.68 -9.85
N CYS A 170 -1.09 -11.96 -8.97
CA CYS A 170 -1.45 -11.05 -7.86
C CYS A 170 -0.75 -11.51 -6.59
N PHE A 171 0.13 -10.66 -6.06
CA PHE A 171 0.80 -10.90 -4.77
C PHE A 171 -0.15 -10.63 -3.61
N SER A 172 -0.86 -9.52 -3.66
CA SER A 172 -1.80 -9.11 -2.60
C SER A 172 -2.89 -8.22 -3.17
N SER A 173 -4.07 -8.23 -2.55
CA SER A 173 -5.20 -7.42 -2.96
C SER A 173 -6.03 -6.91 -1.78
N LEU A 174 -6.69 -5.76 -1.96
CA LEU A 174 -7.62 -5.17 -1.01
C LEU A 174 -8.81 -4.56 -1.74
N GLU A 175 -10.02 -4.85 -1.28
CA GLU A 175 -11.24 -4.24 -1.79
C GLU A 175 -11.34 -2.78 -1.35
N LEU A 176 -11.73 -1.91 -2.28
CA LEU A 176 -11.89 -0.47 -2.06
C LEU A 176 -13.38 -0.09 -2.09
N HIS A 177 -13.75 0.88 -1.28
CA HIS A 177 -15.10 1.44 -1.31
C HIS A 177 -15.32 2.31 -2.56
N ASP A 178 -16.59 2.46 -2.95
CA ASP A 178 -16.98 3.21 -4.15
C ASP A 178 -16.59 4.70 -4.11
N ASP A 179 -16.48 5.28 -2.93
CA ASP A 179 -16.11 6.67 -2.73
C ASP A 179 -14.68 7.01 -3.19
N VAL A 180 -13.79 6.02 -3.23
CA VAL A 180 -12.43 6.18 -3.77
C VAL A 180 -12.45 6.65 -5.23
N TRP A 181 -13.44 6.20 -5.99
CA TRP A 181 -13.56 6.44 -7.43
C TRP A 181 -14.29 7.73 -7.81
N SER A 182 -14.66 8.53 -6.83
CA SER A 182 -15.46 9.76 -7.05
C SER A 182 -14.63 11.03 -7.13
N SER A 183 -13.31 10.95 -6.89
CA SER A 183 -12.43 12.11 -6.80
C SER A 183 -10.98 11.77 -7.11
N THR A 184 -10.07 12.64 -6.71
CA THR A 184 -8.64 12.37 -6.73
C THR A 184 -8.22 11.46 -5.58
N ALA A 185 -7.23 10.63 -5.82
CA ALA A 185 -6.59 9.81 -4.80
C ALA A 185 -5.09 10.06 -4.71
N THR A 186 -4.58 10.07 -3.49
CA THR A 186 -3.14 10.05 -3.23
C THR A 186 -2.72 8.63 -2.97
N ILE A 187 -1.81 8.11 -3.78
CA ILE A 187 -1.17 6.82 -3.58
C ILE A 187 0.29 7.02 -3.22
N HIS A 188 0.75 6.27 -2.23
CA HIS A 188 2.12 6.24 -1.77
C HIS A 188 2.57 4.80 -1.68
N ALA A 189 3.63 4.42 -2.38
CA ALA A 189 4.26 3.11 -2.24
C ALA A 189 5.68 3.26 -1.72
N ILE A 190 6.06 2.36 -0.84
CA ILE A 190 7.42 2.13 -0.38
C ILE A 190 7.84 0.77 -0.92
N TYR A 191 8.98 0.73 -1.60
CA TYR A 191 9.56 -0.49 -2.14
C TYR A 191 10.96 -0.68 -1.57
N ASP A 192 11.08 -1.66 -0.69
CA ASP A 192 12.32 -2.02 0.01
C ASP A 192 12.66 -3.47 -0.29
N ASP A 193 13.69 -3.67 -1.13
CA ASP A 193 14.15 -4.94 -1.67
C ASP A 193 13.04 -5.75 -2.38
N ASP A 194 12.32 -6.60 -1.67
CA ASP A 194 11.22 -7.42 -2.18
C ASP A 194 9.86 -7.10 -1.50
N ILE A 195 9.85 -6.10 -0.63
CA ILE A 195 8.65 -5.71 0.11
C ILE A 195 8.05 -4.43 -0.48
N VAL A 196 6.76 -4.47 -0.69
CA VAL A 196 5.95 -3.34 -1.11
C VAL A 196 4.94 -3.02 -0.01
N GLU A 197 4.94 -1.75 0.44
CA GLU A 197 3.89 -1.23 1.31
C GLU A 197 3.21 -0.05 0.63
N VAL A 198 1.91 -0.15 0.46
CA VAL A 198 1.08 0.83 -0.26
C VAL A 198 0.11 1.49 0.68
N PHE A 199 -0.02 2.81 0.55
CA PHE A 199 -0.95 3.65 1.30
C PHE A 199 -1.80 4.43 0.31
N LEU A 200 -3.12 4.32 0.43
CA LEU A 200 -4.07 5.03 -0.42
C LEU A 200 -4.96 5.92 0.43
N ASN A 201 -4.91 7.24 0.17
CA ASN A 201 -5.71 8.28 0.85
C ASN A 201 -5.57 8.29 2.39
N ASP A 202 -4.44 7.83 2.94
CA ASP A 202 -4.24 7.62 4.37
C ASP A 202 -5.33 6.74 5.02
N ARG A 203 -6.06 5.97 4.24
CA ARG A 203 -7.19 5.13 4.68
C ARG A 203 -6.94 3.64 4.47
N TYR A 204 -6.39 3.28 3.34
CA TYR A 204 -6.14 1.89 2.96
C TYR A 204 -4.66 1.60 2.93
N THR A 205 -4.28 0.42 3.40
CA THR A 205 -2.91 -0.08 3.30
C THR A 205 -2.91 -1.44 2.62
N LEU A 206 -1.83 -1.74 1.91
CA LEU A 206 -1.64 -3.03 1.27
C LEU A 206 -0.17 -3.41 1.35
N CYS A 207 0.13 -4.47 2.09
CA CYS A 207 1.45 -5.07 2.14
C CYS A 207 1.54 -6.23 1.16
N ALA A 208 2.69 -6.37 0.53
CA ALA A 208 2.98 -7.49 -0.36
C ALA A 208 4.46 -7.83 -0.36
N ARG A 209 4.78 -9.11 -0.49
CA ARG A 209 6.10 -9.56 -0.89
C ARG A 209 6.12 -9.84 -2.38
N THR A 210 7.10 -9.28 -3.05
CA THR A 210 7.31 -9.42 -4.50
C THR A 210 8.64 -10.08 -4.79
N ASP A 211 9.06 -10.08 -6.04
CA ASP A 211 10.43 -10.43 -6.40
C ASP A 211 11.38 -9.26 -6.11
N SER A 212 12.58 -9.54 -5.59
CA SER A 212 13.57 -8.50 -5.28
C SER A 212 13.80 -7.54 -6.45
N PHE A 213 13.85 -6.24 -6.16
CA PHE A 213 14.12 -5.20 -7.15
C PHE A 213 15.50 -5.43 -7.79
N ASN A 214 15.53 -5.55 -9.10
CA ASN A 214 16.78 -5.88 -9.82
C ASN A 214 16.91 -5.15 -11.15
N SER A 215 16.28 -4.03 -11.32
CA SER A 215 16.32 -3.39 -12.62
C SER A 215 16.58 -1.89 -12.55
N GLY A 216 17.00 -1.40 -13.61
CA GLY A 216 17.26 -0.09 -14.17
C GLY A 216 16.83 1.19 -13.46
N ASN A 217 16.65 1.20 -12.16
CA ASN A 217 16.41 2.40 -11.34
C ASN A 217 15.29 3.32 -11.86
N THR A 218 14.21 2.76 -12.39
CA THR A 218 13.07 3.55 -12.84
C THR A 218 11.76 3.03 -12.25
N ALA A 219 10.96 3.94 -11.72
CA ALA A 219 9.57 3.71 -11.36
C ALA A 219 8.65 4.50 -12.28
N GLY A 220 7.39 4.10 -12.39
CA GLY A 220 6.42 4.76 -13.24
C GLY A 220 5.12 5.08 -12.53
N VAL A 221 4.40 6.03 -13.09
CA VAL A 221 3.03 6.36 -12.72
C VAL A 221 2.17 6.27 -13.97
N PHE A 222 1.04 5.60 -13.88
CA PHE A 222 0.07 5.51 -14.97
C PHE A 222 -1.33 5.89 -14.50
N CYS A 223 -2.06 6.53 -15.39
CA CYS A 223 -3.46 6.87 -15.19
C CYS A 223 -4.08 7.12 -16.56
N ASP A 224 -5.27 6.61 -16.81
CA ASP A 224 -6.03 6.90 -18.03
C ASP A 224 -6.71 8.29 -18.01
N ARG A 225 -6.59 8.99 -16.88
CA ARG A 225 -7.00 10.38 -16.67
C ARG A 225 -5.81 11.27 -16.37
N GLU A 226 -5.89 12.11 -15.34
CA GLU A 226 -4.88 13.08 -14.99
C GLU A 226 -3.99 12.62 -13.84
N ILE A 227 -2.69 12.83 -13.98
CA ILE A 227 -1.71 12.77 -12.89
C ILE A 227 -1.44 14.21 -12.46
N ARG A 228 -1.71 14.55 -11.20
CA ARG A 228 -1.58 15.94 -10.71
C ARG A 228 -0.19 16.28 -10.23
N TRP A 229 0.50 15.34 -9.62
CA TRP A 229 1.89 15.48 -9.20
C TRP A 229 2.53 14.11 -8.93
N ILE A 230 3.86 14.06 -9.04
CA ILE A 230 4.69 12.89 -8.73
C ILE A 230 5.85 13.34 -7.84
N ARG A 231 6.12 12.58 -6.79
CA ARG A 231 7.30 12.73 -5.94
C ARG A 231 7.94 11.37 -5.69
N SER A 232 9.27 11.33 -5.65
CA SER A 232 10.02 10.15 -5.23
C SER A 232 11.11 10.53 -4.23
N TYR A 233 11.55 9.56 -3.45
CA TYR A 233 12.62 9.72 -2.48
C TYR A 233 13.37 8.42 -2.28
N GLU A 234 14.63 8.54 -1.83
CA GLU A 234 15.46 7.39 -1.44
C GLU A 234 15.05 6.99 -0.01
N LEU A 235 15.03 5.68 0.27
CA LEU A 235 14.88 5.20 1.65
C LEU A 235 16.18 5.36 2.42
N THR A 236 16.07 5.67 3.68
CA THR A 236 17.17 5.68 4.63
C THR A 236 16.77 4.97 5.91
N VAL A 237 17.71 4.37 6.58
CA VAL A 237 17.48 3.84 7.93
C VAL A 237 17.22 5.03 8.85
N PRO A 238 16.16 4.99 9.68
CA PRO A 238 15.93 6.03 10.68
C PRO A 238 17.16 6.18 11.58
N ASP A 239 17.53 7.42 11.89
CA ASP A 239 18.58 7.67 12.86
C ASP A 239 18.22 6.98 14.19
N SER A 240 19.21 6.35 14.83
CA SER A 240 19.04 5.69 16.14
C SER A 240 18.58 6.67 17.25
N SER A 241 18.61 7.98 16.99
CA SER A 241 18.05 9.03 17.84
C SER A 241 16.53 9.20 17.67
N TYR A 242 15.89 8.47 16.73
CA TYR A 242 14.44 8.54 16.56
C TYR A 242 13.74 8.14 17.88
N LYS A 243 13.19 9.15 18.53
CA LYS A 243 12.36 8.97 19.71
C LYS A 243 10.93 9.21 19.30
N ILE A 244 10.09 8.21 19.48
CA ILE A 244 8.65 8.42 19.40
C ILE A 244 8.35 9.45 20.50
N SER A 245 7.94 10.65 20.09
CA SER A 245 7.53 11.69 21.05
C SER A 245 6.30 11.20 21.79
N ASN A 246 6.44 11.15 23.13
CA ASN A 246 5.33 10.85 24.03
C ASN A 246 4.27 11.95 23.95
#